data_10be187532814a8d66bd29ca8784f6ca
#
_entry.id   10be187532814a8d66bd29ca8784f6ca
#
_cell.length_a   1.000
_cell.length_b   1.000
_cell.length_c   1.000
_cell.angle_alpha   90.00
_cell.angle_beta   90.00
_cell.angle_gamma   90.00
#
_symmetry.space_group_name_H-M   'P 1'
#
loop_
_entity.id
_entity.type
_entity.pdbx_description
1 polymer ?
#
loop_
_entity_poly.entity_id
_entity_poly.type
_entity_poly.pdbx_seq_one_letter_code
_entity_poly.pdbx_strand_id
1 'polypeptide(L)'
;MTIRVGINGFGRIGRNFFRAVLASGADIEVVGVNDLTDNATLAHLLKYDSILGRLPVEVKATADEITVGGKTFKAFADRDPANLQWGDLGADVVIESTGFFTDATKAKVHADNGAKKVIISAPAKNEDITIVMGVNDNLYDAAKHTVISNASCTTNCLAPMAKALHESVGIEKGLMTTIHAYTQDQNLQDGPHKDLRRARAAALNVVPTSTGAAKAIGLVMPELKGRLDGFAMRVPIPTGSATDLTFTASRETSADEVNAAVKAASEGALRGYLSYTEDPIVSADIVTDPASCIFDAGLTKVIGDQVKVVGWYDNEWGYSNRLVDLVKLVGA
;
A
#
# COMPACT_ATOMS: atom_id res chain seq x y z
N MET A 1 -10.91 -2.32 22.46
CA MET A 1 -9.57 -2.44 23.08
C MET A 1 -8.56 -1.84 22.14
N THR A 2 -7.58 -1.11 22.66
CA THR A 2 -6.48 -0.56 21.86
C THR A 2 -5.69 -1.69 21.21
N ILE A 3 -5.51 -1.65 19.90
CA ILE A 3 -4.76 -2.68 19.16
C ILE A 3 -3.27 -2.37 19.31
N ARG A 4 -2.48 -3.32 19.77
CA ARG A 4 -1.05 -3.16 20.01
C ARG A 4 -0.24 -3.69 18.80
N VAL A 5 0.59 -2.83 18.22
CA VAL A 5 1.26 -3.11 16.93
C VAL A 5 2.78 -3.08 17.07
N GLY A 6 3.43 -4.15 16.62
CA GLY A 6 4.86 -4.18 16.32
C GLY A 6 5.13 -3.85 14.85
N ILE A 7 6.27 -3.23 14.55
CA ILE A 7 6.67 -2.92 13.16
C ILE A 7 8.07 -3.47 12.92
N ASN A 8 8.20 -4.44 12.03
CA ASN A 8 9.50 -4.90 11.56
C ASN A 8 9.84 -4.20 10.23
N GLY A 9 10.85 -3.34 10.23
CA GLY A 9 11.20 -2.43 9.16
C GLY A 9 10.58 -1.04 9.35
N PHE A 10 11.35 -0.11 9.90
CA PHE A 10 10.92 1.27 10.15
C PHE A 10 11.39 2.22 9.01
N GLY A 11 11.33 1.69 7.78
CA GLY A 11 11.57 2.42 6.52
C GLY A 11 10.43 3.37 6.16
N ARG A 12 10.28 3.69 4.86
CA ARG A 12 9.22 4.60 4.38
C ARG A 12 7.84 4.15 4.86
N ILE A 13 7.46 2.90 4.59
CA ILE A 13 6.09 2.40 4.91
C ILE A 13 5.87 2.30 6.42
N GLY A 14 6.83 1.77 7.19
CA GLY A 14 6.70 1.69 8.64
C GLY A 14 6.52 3.07 9.30
N ARG A 15 7.28 4.08 8.87
CA ARG A 15 7.13 5.46 9.38
C ARG A 15 5.85 6.13 8.87
N ASN A 16 5.45 5.91 7.63
CA ASN A 16 4.20 6.43 7.11
C ASN A 16 2.98 5.82 7.80
N PHE A 17 3.01 4.51 8.08
CA PHE A 17 1.99 3.85 8.90
C PHE A 17 1.89 4.50 10.29
N PHE A 18 3.03 4.69 10.98
CA PHE A 18 3.05 5.36 12.28
C PHE A 18 2.42 6.75 12.22
N ARG A 19 2.77 7.56 11.20
CA ARG A 19 2.20 8.88 10.99
C ARG A 19 0.70 8.82 10.64
N ALA A 20 0.27 7.82 9.87
CA ALA A 20 -1.15 7.62 9.55
C ALA A 20 -1.99 7.24 10.78
N VAL A 21 -1.44 6.43 11.68
CA VAL A 21 -2.06 6.14 12.99
C VAL A 21 -2.26 7.43 13.78
N LEU A 22 -1.23 8.28 13.88
CA LEU A 22 -1.35 9.57 14.58
C LEU A 22 -2.39 10.49 13.93
N ALA A 23 -2.39 10.59 12.60
CA ALA A 23 -3.26 11.49 11.84
C ALA A 23 -4.73 11.06 11.89
N SER A 24 -4.99 9.75 11.85
CA SER A 24 -6.35 9.20 11.87
C SER A 24 -6.98 9.17 13.26
N GLY A 25 -6.17 9.29 14.33
CA GLY A 25 -6.65 9.10 15.70
C GLY A 25 -7.14 7.67 15.98
N ALA A 26 -6.69 6.69 15.20
CA ALA A 26 -7.05 5.28 15.38
C ALA A 26 -6.64 4.77 16.76
N ASP A 27 -7.47 3.92 17.37
CA ASP A 27 -7.17 3.27 18.66
C ASP A 27 -6.13 2.14 18.47
N ILE A 28 -4.95 2.57 18.02
CA ILE A 28 -3.77 1.74 17.75
C ILE A 28 -2.59 2.29 18.54
N GLU A 29 -1.87 1.42 19.21
CA GLU A 29 -0.62 1.71 19.93
C GLU A 29 0.54 0.97 19.28
N VAL A 30 1.54 1.70 18.78
CA VAL A 30 2.81 1.08 18.38
C VAL A 30 3.61 0.79 19.63
N VAL A 31 3.92 -0.48 19.88
CA VAL A 31 4.61 -0.96 21.11
C VAL A 31 6.09 -1.23 20.88
N GLY A 32 6.49 -1.47 19.65
CA GLY A 32 7.88 -1.69 19.29
C GLY A 32 8.13 -1.56 17.80
N VAL A 33 9.35 -1.19 17.45
CA VAL A 33 9.84 -1.16 16.07
C VAL A 33 11.19 -1.88 15.99
N ASN A 34 11.48 -2.49 14.86
CA ASN A 34 12.79 -3.05 14.57
C ASN A 34 13.33 -2.48 13.26
N ASP A 35 14.55 -1.97 13.28
CA ASP A 35 15.28 -1.54 12.09
C ASP A 35 16.78 -1.63 12.37
N LEU A 36 17.61 -1.85 11.35
CA LEU A 36 19.07 -1.96 11.51
C LEU A 36 19.76 -0.61 11.62
N THR A 37 19.02 0.47 11.41
CA THR A 37 19.49 1.86 11.55
C THR A 37 19.43 2.27 13.04
N ASP A 38 20.35 3.11 13.49
CA ASP A 38 20.37 3.61 14.86
C ASP A 38 19.11 4.46 15.18
N ASN A 39 18.70 4.43 16.43
CA ASN A 39 17.47 5.06 16.90
C ASN A 39 17.46 6.59 16.73
N ALA A 40 18.60 7.26 16.81
CA ALA A 40 18.68 8.71 16.62
C ALA A 40 18.37 9.07 15.16
N THR A 41 18.89 8.32 14.21
CA THR A 41 18.59 8.45 12.79
C THR A 41 17.12 8.11 12.50
N LEU A 42 16.56 7.04 13.08
CA LEU A 42 15.15 6.69 12.91
C LEU A 42 14.22 7.77 13.44
N ALA A 43 14.51 8.31 14.62
CA ALA A 43 13.76 9.41 15.24
C ALA A 43 13.85 10.69 14.37
N HIS A 44 15.02 11.01 13.83
CA HIS A 44 15.21 12.12 12.91
C HIS A 44 14.36 11.97 11.65
N LEU A 45 14.41 10.79 11.00
CA LEU A 45 13.64 10.49 9.79
C LEU A 45 12.13 10.36 10.05
N LEU A 46 11.70 10.02 11.27
CA LEU A 46 10.30 10.10 11.65
C LEU A 46 9.85 11.55 11.84
N LYS A 47 10.73 12.40 12.42
CA LYS A 47 10.46 13.81 12.66
C LYS A 47 10.41 14.63 11.39
N TYR A 48 11.36 14.41 10.46
CA TYR A 48 11.51 15.17 9.25
C TYR A 48 11.37 14.26 8.03
N ASP A 49 10.43 14.59 7.17
CA ASP A 49 10.15 13.84 5.95
C ASP A 49 10.08 14.80 4.77
N SER A 50 10.74 14.45 3.67
CA SER A 50 10.83 15.33 2.50
C SER A 50 9.50 15.49 1.76
N ILE A 51 8.56 14.55 1.95
CA ILE A 51 7.24 14.55 1.32
C ILE A 51 6.20 15.05 2.32
N LEU A 52 6.12 14.42 3.50
CA LEU A 52 5.10 14.70 4.52
C LEU A 52 5.46 15.89 5.43
N GLY A 53 6.65 16.47 5.26
CA GLY A 53 7.11 17.55 6.10
C GLY A 53 7.42 17.17 7.55
N ARG A 54 7.52 18.19 8.40
CA ARG A 54 7.85 18.02 9.80
C ARG A 54 6.67 17.50 10.61
N LEU A 55 6.87 16.41 11.37
CA LEU A 55 5.88 15.93 12.33
C LEU A 55 5.69 16.96 13.46
N PRO A 56 4.44 17.43 13.75
CA PRO A 56 4.19 18.55 14.66
C PRO A 56 4.27 18.20 16.15
N VAL A 57 4.88 17.07 16.49
CA VAL A 57 5.08 16.61 17.88
C VAL A 57 6.56 16.39 18.18
N GLU A 58 6.94 16.38 19.44
CA GLU A 58 8.32 16.08 19.84
C GLU A 58 8.67 14.62 19.54
N VAL A 59 9.88 14.38 19.03
CA VAL A 59 10.43 13.04 18.81
C VAL A 59 11.80 12.97 19.48
N LYS A 60 11.99 11.98 20.35
CA LYS A 60 13.24 11.71 21.06
C LYS A 60 13.62 10.24 20.91
N ALA A 61 14.89 9.93 21.02
CA ALA A 61 15.39 8.58 21.03
C ALA A 61 16.41 8.38 22.15
N THR A 62 16.43 7.17 22.70
CA THR A 62 17.48 6.62 23.54
C THR A 62 18.10 5.39 22.85
N ALA A 63 19.00 4.68 23.53
CA ALA A 63 19.57 3.44 22.99
C ALA A 63 18.50 2.39 22.65
N ASP A 64 17.42 2.30 23.44
CA ASP A 64 16.46 1.19 23.39
C ASP A 64 15.02 1.64 23.08
N GLU A 65 14.77 2.94 22.93
CA GLU A 65 13.41 3.47 22.83
C GLU A 65 13.32 4.71 21.97
N ILE A 66 12.15 4.90 21.37
CA ILE A 66 11.77 6.15 20.68
C ILE A 66 10.49 6.68 21.36
N THR A 67 10.48 7.99 21.68
CA THR A 67 9.34 8.70 22.26
C THR A 67 8.78 9.70 21.26
N VAL A 68 7.48 9.66 21.02
CA VAL A 68 6.76 10.55 20.10
C VAL A 68 5.54 11.12 20.80
N GLY A 69 5.50 12.44 20.98
CA GLY A 69 4.37 13.10 21.64
C GLY A 69 4.08 12.59 23.05
N GLY A 70 5.12 12.16 23.78
CA GLY A 70 5.01 11.61 25.14
C GLY A 70 4.70 10.10 25.22
N LYS A 71 4.43 9.45 24.08
CA LYS A 71 4.26 7.99 24.01
C LYS A 71 5.59 7.32 23.63
N THR A 72 5.99 6.30 24.36
CA THR A 72 7.29 5.61 24.17
C THR A 72 7.04 4.18 23.68
N PHE A 73 7.84 3.73 22.74
CA PHE A 73 7.87 2.36 22.25
C PHE A 73 9.31 1.82 22.16
N LYS A 74 9.46 0.51 22.25
CA LYS A 74 10.76 -0.16 22.14
C LYS A 74 11.32 -0.05 20.72
N ALA A 75 12.63 0.07 20.63
CA ALA A 75 13.34 0.09 19.35
C ALA A 75 14.44 -0.97 19.38
N PHE A 76 14.31 -1.95 18.49
CA PHE A 76 15.25 -3.05 18.31
C PHE A 76 16.12 -2.82 17.08
N ALA A 77 17.28 -3.45 17.03
CA ALA A 77 18.20 -3.45 15.90
C ALA A 77 18.69 -4.88 15.62
N ASP A 78 17.75 -5.80 15.38
CA ASP A 78 18.05 -7.19 15.14
C ASP A 78 17.77 -7.59 13.67
N ARG A 79 18.74 -8.26 13.06
CA ARG A 79 18.63 -8.77 11.68
C ARG A 79 17.77 -10.03 11.59
N ASP A 80 17.77 -10.84 12.65
CA ASP A 80 17.01 -12.07 12.71
C ASP A 80 15.67 -11.84 13.44
N PRO A 81 14.54 -11.89 12.73
CA PRO A 81 13.24 -11.67 13.34
C PRO A 81 12.88 -12.71 14.40
N ALA A 82 13.58 -13.85 14.47
CA ALA A 82 13.39 -14.86 15.52
C ALA A 82 13.77 -14.35 16.92
N ASN A 83 14.60 -13.31 17.00
CA ASN A 83 14.99 -12.69 18.27
C ASN A 83 13.98 -11.63 18.77
N LEU A 84 12.99 -11.26 17.96
CA LEU A 84 12.03 -10.21 18.31
C LEU A 84 10.85 -10.80 19.08
N GLN A 85 10.86 -10.66 20.39
CA GLN A 85 9.84 -11.23 21.30
C GLN A 85 8.61 -10.29 21.38
N TRP A 86 7.77 -10.31 20.36
CA TRP A 86 6.58 -9.47 20.25
C TRP A 86 5.55 -9.75 21.35
N GLY A 87 5.48 -11.02 21.81
CA GLY A 87 4.61 -11.42 22.92
C GLY A 87 4.94 -10.70 24.22
N ASP A 88 6.21 -10.43 24.52
CA ASP A 88 6.63 -9.70 25.73
C ASP A 88 6.16 -8.23 25.71
N LEU A 89 5.98 -7.67 24.51
CA LEU A 89 5.39 -6.35 24.31
C LEU A 89 3.87 -6.38 24.24
N GLY A 90 3.24 -7.57 24.27
CA GLY A 90 1.81 -7.74 24.09
C GLY A 90 1.31 -7.26 22.71
N ALA A 91 2.10 -7.45 21.67
CA ALA A 91 1.70 -7.08 20.31
C ALA A 91 0.58 -7.99 19.79
N ASP A 92 -0.53 -7.39 19.38
CA ASP A 92 -1.62 -8.11 18.72
C ASP A 92 -1.30 -8.37 17.26
N VAL A 93 -0.74 -7.36 16.58
CA VAL A 93 -0.42 -7.39 15.15
C VAL A 93 1.04 -6.98 14.94
N VAL A 94 1.75 -7.68 14.06
CA VAL A 94 3.06 -7.24 13.57
C VAL A 94 2.96 -6.90 12.10
N ILE A 95 3.40 -5.70 11.72
CA ILE A 95 3.57 -5.28 10.33
C ILE A 95 4.99 -5.63 9.88
N GLU A 96 5.10 -6.53 8.92
CA GLU A 96 6.34 -6.85 8.24
C GLU A 96 6.53 -5.90 7.05
N SER A 97 7.40 -4.93 7.19
CA SER A 97 7.66 -3.88 6.20
C SER A 97 9.14 -3.71 5.83
N THR A 98 9.96 -4.73 6.05
CA THR A 98 11.36 -4.74 5.63
C THR A 98 11.53 -4.95 4.12
N GLY A 99 10.55 -5.56 3.46
CA GLY A 99 10.63 -6.01 2.06
C GLY A 99 11.44 -7.30 1.86
N PHE A 100 12.01 -7.88 2.93
CA PHE A 100 12.80 -9.12 2.86
C PHE A 100 11.98 -10.37 3.18
N PHE A 101 11.02 -10.29 4.09
CA PHE A 101 10.22 -11.42 4.54
C PHE A 101 8.84 -11.41 3.87
N THR A 102 8.82 -11.42 2.52
CA THR A 102 7.58 -11.46 1.72
C THR A 102 7.04 -12.87 1.50
N ASP A 103 7.74 -13.90 1.96
CA ASP A 103 7.24 -15.26 2.03
C ASP A 103 6.63 -15.50 3.41
N ALA A 104 5.34 -15.84 3.46
CA ALA A 104 4.60 -16.04 4.71
C ALA A 104 5.20 -17.16 5.59
N THR A 105 5.83 -18.17 4.98
CA THR A 105 6.53 -19.22 5.74
C THR A 105 7.68 -18.68 6.58
N LYS A 106 8.28 -17.56 6.15
CA LYS A 106 9.32 -16.84 6.90
C LYS A 106 8.73 -15.78 7.82
N ALA A 107 7.75 -15.00 7.32
CA ALA A 107 7.11 -13.95 8.11
C ALA A 107 6.32 -14.51 9.31
N LYS A 108 5.92 -15.77 9.27
CA LYS A 108 5.24 -16.46 10.38
C LYS A 108 6.06 -16.46 11.67
N VAL A 109 7.37 -16.29 11.63
CA VAL A 109 8.23 -16.17 12.80
C VAL A 109 7.73 -15.07 13.77
N HIS A 110 7.11 -14.01 13.28
CA HIS A 110 6.53 -12.98 14.14
C HIS A 110 5.34 -13.51 14.96
N ALA A 111 4.52 -14.40 14.37
CA ALA A 111 3.44 -15.06 15.09
C ALA A 111 3.99 -16.10 16.07
N ASP A 112 5.01 -16.86 15.69
CA ASP A 112 5.67 -17.83 16.54
C ASP A 112 6.32 -17.13 17.76
N ASN A 113 6.68 -15.85 17.65
CA ASN A 113 7.21 -14.98 18.71
C ASN A 113 6.13 -14.14 19.43
N GLY A 114 4.87 -14.55 19.33
CA GLY A 114 3.79 -14.07 20.18
C GLY A 114 2.86 -13.02 19.59
N ALA A 115 3.04 -12.57 18.34
CA ALA A 115 2.04 -11.77 17.67
C ALA A 115 0.82 -12.63 17.27
N LYS A 116 -0.39 -12.12 17.44
CA LYS A 116 -1.60 -12.87 17.04
C LYS A 116 -1.78 -12.90 15.53
N LYS A 117 -1.40 -11.81 14.85
CA LYS A 117 -1.51 -11.64 13.39
C LYS A 117 -0.25 -10.99 12.83
N VAL A 118 0.04 -11.31 11.56
CA VAL A 118 1.14 -10.71 10.81
C VAL A 118 0.61 -10.13 9.51
N ILE A 119 0.90 -8.86 9.24
CA ILE A 119 0.56 -8.20 7.97
C ILE A 119 1.86 -7.97 7.20
N ILE A 120 1.98 -8.58 6.03
CA ILE A 120 3.07 -8.29 5.10
C ILE A 120 2.66 -7.08 4.25
N SER A 121 3.43 -5.99 4.33
CA SER A 121 3.17 -4.74 3.61
C SER A 121 3.70 -4.77 2.17
N ALA A 122 3.54 -5.89 1.49
CA ALA A 122 3.96 -6.14 0.11
C ALA A 122 3.16 -7.31 -0.48
N PRO A 123 3.16 -7.50 -1.81
CA PRO A 123 2.73 -8.76 -2.40
C PRO A 123 3.52 -9.92 -1.78
N ALA A 124 2.81 -10.93 -1.31
CA ALA A 124 3.41 -12.05 -0.59
C ALA A 124 3.38 -13.35 -1.39
N LYS A 125 3.98 -14.39 -0.81
CA LYS A 125 3.86 -15.79 -1.24
C LYS A 125 3.48 -16.63 -0.03
N ASN A 126 2.67 -17.67 -0.28
CA ASN A 126 2.24 -18.63 0.75
C ASN A 126 1.47 -17.97 1.91
N GLU A 127 0.97 -16.76 1.73
CA GLU A 127 0.10 -16.09 2.69
C GLU A 127 -1.25 -16.79 2.82
N ASP A 128 -1.88 -16.68 3.99
CA ASP A 128 -3.19 -17.26 4.21
C ASP A 128 -4.26 -16.55 3.37
N ILE A 129 -4.12 -15.24 3.21
CA ILE A 129 -4.98 -14.41 2.36
C ILE A 129 -4.28 -13.12 1.96
N THR A 130 -4.53 -12.65 0.73
CA THR A 130 -4.25 -11.28 0.30
C THR A 130 -5.54 -10.47 0.41
N ILE A 131 -5.50 -9.33 1.12
CA ILE A 131 -6.66 -8.45 1.33
C ILE A 131 -6.40 -7.09 0.70
N VAL A 132 -7.39 -6.61 -0.05
CA VAL A 132 -7.55 -5.22 -0.46
C VAL A 132 -8.86 -4.70 0.15
N MET A 133 -8.75 -3.70 1.01
CA MET A 133 -9.88 -3.12 1.73
C MET A 133 -10.93 -2.56 0.75
N GLY A 134 -12.20 -2.83 1.02
CA GLY A 134 -13.34 -2.51 0.16
C GLY A 134 -13.58 -3.49 -1.00
N VAL A 135 -12.64 -4.42 -1.25
CA VAL A 135 -12.74 -5.38 -2.36
C VAL A 135 -13.08 -6.77 -1.87
N ASN A 136 -12.26 -7.33 -0.97
CA ASN A 136 -12.41 -8.70 -0.45
C ASN A 136 -12.15 -8.82 1.07
N ASP A 137 -12.15 -7.73 1.80
CA ASP A 137 -11.95 -7.70 3.25
C ASP A 137 -13.03 -8.49 4.02
N ASN A 138 -14.22 -8.66 3.43
CA ASN A 138 -15.28 -9.52 3.94
C ASN A 138 -14.93 -11.02 3.94
N LEU A 139 -13.87 -11.43 3.26
CA LEU A 139 -13.39 -12.81 3.25
C LEU A 139 -12.42 -13.11 4.41
N TYR A 140 -12.08 -12.10 5.22
CA TYR A 140 -11.22 -12.32 6.38
C TYR A 140 -11.89 -13.24 7.39
N ASP A 141 -11.17 -14.28 7.81
CA ASP A 141 -11.57 -15.22 8.85
C ASP A 141 -10.48 -15.26 9.93
N ALA A 142 -10.76 -14.71 11.10
CA ALA A 142 -9.81 -14.61 12.20
C ALA A 142 -9.26 -15.97 12.69
N ALA A 143 -10.03 -17.06 12.52
CA ALA A 143 -9.61 -18.38 12.93
C ALA A 143 -8.65 -19.06 11.92
N LYS A 144 -8.68 -18.64 10.66
CA LYS A 144 -7.90 -19.26 9.58
C LYS A 144 -6.71 -18.44 9.12
N HIS A 145 -6.83 -17.11 9.17
CA HIS A 145 -5.84 -16.21 8.58
C HIS A 145 -4.95 -15.60 9.65
N THR A 146 -3.70 -16.03 9.68
CA THR A 146 -2.66 -15.53 10.60
C THR A 146 -1.69 -14.60 9.90
N VAL A 147 -1.22 -14.97 8.69
CA VAL A 147 -0.31 -14.15 7.89
C VAL A 147 -1.04 -13.61 6.67
N ILE A 148 -1.25 -12.31 6.65
CA ILE A 148 -2.08 -11.60 5.68
C ILE A 148 -1.18 -10.70 4.83
N SER A 149 -1.39 -10.67 3.50
CA SER A 149 -0.78 -9.67 2.62
C SER A 149 -1.73 -8.50 2.39
N ASN A 150 -1.22 -7.27 2.51
CA ASN A 150 -1.95 -6.07 2.10
C ASN A 150 -1.76 -5.74 0.59
N ALA A 151 -1.29 -6.69 -0.21
CA ALA A 151 -0.94 -6.51 -1.62
C ALA A 151 0.08 -5.37 -1.86
N SER A 152 0.10 -4.79 -3.06
CA SER A 152 0.90 -3.60 -3.39
C SER A 152 0.05 -2.33 -3.39
N CYS A 153 0.70 -1.16 -3.33
CA CYS A 153 0.03 0.13 -3.49
C CYS A 153 -0.71 0.23 -4.84
N THR A 154 -0.11 -0.28 -5.91
CA THR A 154 -0.73 -0.32 -7.25
C THR A 154 -1.95 -1.25 -7.27
N THR A 155 -1.88 -2.42 -6.63
CA THR A 155 -3.04 -3.33 -6.52
C THR A 155 -4.16 -2.69 -5.71
N ASN A 156 -3.82 -1.95 -4.65
CA ASN A 156 -4.80 -1.21 -3.84
C ASN A 156 -5.50 -0.09 -4.64
N CYS A 157 -4.82 0.53 -5.61
CA CYS A 157 -5.45 1.48 -6.52
C CYS A 157 -6.31 0.76 -7.58
N LEU A 158 -5.75 -0.25 -8.23
CA LEU A 158 -6.40 -0.92 -9.36
C LEU A 158 -7.64 -1.72 -8.94
N ALA A 159 -7.62 -2.42 -7.79
CA ALA A 159 -8.69 -3.34 -7.41
C ALA A 159 -10.04 -2.67 -7.16
N PRO A 160 -10.17 -1.59 -6.35
CA PRO A 160 -11.45 -0.92 -6.16
C PRO A 160 -11.96 -0.29 -7.47
N MET A 161 -11.08 0.27 -8.30
CA MET A 161 -11.45 0.77 -9.62
C MET A 161 -11.94 -0.35 -10.54
N ALA A 162 -11.20 -1.47 -10.61
CA ALA A 162 -11.59 -2.62 -11.42
C ALA A 162 -12.91 -3.25 -10.93
N LYS A 163 -13.17 -3.27 -9.62
CA LYS A 163 -14.43 -3.74 -9.05
C LYS A 163 -15.61 -2.91 -9.53
N ALA A 164 -15.54 -1.59 -9.39
CA ALA A 164 -16.60 -0.70 -9.87
C ALA A 164 -16.87 -0.84 -11.37
N LEU A 165 -15.81 -0.97 -12.17
CA LEU A 165 -15.90 -1.14 -13.62
C LEU A 165 -16.45 -2.51 -14.02
N HIS A 166 -15.98 -3.58 -13.35
CA HIS A 166 -16.43 -4.94 -13.65
C HIS A 166 -17.89 -5.16 -13.29
N GLU A 167 -18.34 -4.64 -12.15
CA GLU A 167 -19.73 -4.73 -11.71
C GLU A 167 -20.70 -3.94 -12.60
N SER A 168 -20.21 -2.90 -13.30
CA SER A 168 -21.06 -2.02 -14.14
C SER A 168 -21.07 -2.40 -15.64
N VAL A 169 -19.89 -2.45 -16.26
CA VAL A 169 -19.76 -2.66 -17.70
C VAL A 169 -19.06 -3.98 -18.05
N GLY A 170 -18.57 -4.71 -17.05
CA GLY A 170 -17.79 -5.93 -17.23
C GLY A 170 -16.37 -5.65 -17.71
N ILE A 171 -15.42 -6.49 -17.35
CA ILE A 171 -14.04 -6.49 -17.86
C ILE A 171 -13.76 -7.84 -18.47
N GLU A 172 -13.63 -7.90 -19.80
CA GLU A 172 -13.26 -9.12 -20.50
C GLU A 172 -11.76 -9.37 -20.46
N LYS A 173 -10.97 -8.34 -20.78
CA LYS A 173 -9.51 -8.33 -20.76
C LYS A 173 -9.00 -6.90 -20.75
N GLY A 174 -7.81 -6.69 -20.20
CA GLY A 174 -7.22 -5.36 -20.18
C GLY A 174 -5.72 -5.35 -19.91
N LEU A 175 -5.10 -4.24 -20.27
CA LEU A 175 -3.70 -3.96 -20.00
C LEU A 175 -3.58 -2.69 -19.15
N MET A 176 -2.74 -2.78 -18.14
CA MET A 176 -2.49 -1.68 -17.21
C MET A 176 -1.04 -1.20 -17.33
N THR A 177 -0.86 0.11 -17.32
CA THR A 177 0.44 0.74 -17.06
C THR A 177 0.34 1.57 -15.81
N THR A 178 1.15 1.27 -14.78
CA THR A 178 1.28 2.22 -13.69
C THR A 178 2.43 3.19 -13.97
N ILE A 179 2.10 4.48 -14.01
CA ILE A 179 3.04 5.60 -14.00
C ILE A 179 3.36 5.87 -12.53
N HIS A 180 4.50 5.35 -12.09
CA HIS A 180 4.79 5.20 -10.67
C HIS A 180 5.96 6.09 -10.23
N ALA A 181 5.80 6.77 -9.11
CA ALA A 181 6.91 7.46 -8.45
C ALA A 181 8.10 6.53 -8.22
N TYR A 182 9.31 7.05 -8.19
CA TYR A 182 10.48 6.25 -7.83
C TYR A 182 10.38 5.76 -6.37
N THR A 183 11.00 4.61 -6.10
CA THR A 183 11.07 4.04 -4.74
C THR A 183 12.51 3.65 -4.41
N GLN A 184 12.77 3.37 -3.14
CA GLN A 184 14.12 3.11 -2.63
C GLN A 184 14.81 1.88 -3.27
N ASP A 185 14.08 1.03 -3.97
CA ASP A 185 14.63 -0.09 -4.73
C ASP A 185 15.34 0.35 -6.03
N GLN A 186 15.21 1.63 -6.43
CA GLN A 186 15.91 2.20 -7.57
C GLN A 186 17.20 2.89 -7.15
N ASN A 187 18.22 2.83 -8.00
CA ASN A 187 19.47 3.52 -7.75
C ASN A 187 19.32 5.03 -7.96
N LEU A 188 19.94 5.81 -7.08
CA LEU A 188 20.02 7.27 -7.24
C LEU A 188 20.84 7.65 -8.47
N GLN A 189 21.95 6.94 -8.70
CA GLN A 189 22.82 7.04 -9.88
C GLN A 189 22.98 5.68 -10.53
N ASP A 190 23.54 5.62 -11.76
CA ASP A 190 23.80 4.36 -12.45
C ASP A 190 24.66 3.44 -11.57
N GLY A 191 24.16 2.24 -11.28
CA GLY A 191 24.84 1.30 -10.41
C GLY A 191 24.24 -0.12 -10.50
N PRO A 192 24.88 -1.13 -9.89
CA PRO A 192 24.43 -2.51 -10.00
C PRO A 192 23.00 -2.72 -9.48
N HIS A 193 22.18 -3.41 -10.28
CA HIS A 193 20.83 -3.84 -9.91
C HIS A 193 20.45 -5.09 -10.72
N LYS A 194 19.62 -5.98 -10.17
CA LYS A 194 19.16 -7.20 -10.87
C LYS A 194 18.33 -6.89 -12.12
N ASP A 195 17.49 -5.85 -12.06
CA ASP A 195 16.80 -5.27 -13.21
C ASP A 195 17.71 -4.18 -13.79
N LEU A 196 18.22 -4.37 -14.99
CA LEU A 196 19.15 -3.43 -15.64
C LEU A 196 18.51 -2.06 -15.94
N ARG A 197 17.20 -1.97 -16.04
CA ARG A 197 16.50 -0.69 -16.19
C ARG A 197 16.47 0.08 -14.86
N ARG A 198 16.26 -0.61 -13.72
CA ARG A 198 16.35 0.00 -12.38
C ARG A 198 17.79 0.31 -11.96
N ALA A 199 18.78 -0.22 -12.68
CA ALA A 199 20.19 0.12 -12.51
C ALA A 199 20.52 1.56 -12.90
N ARG A 200 19.60 2.26 -13.57
CA ARG A 200 19.79 3.64 -14.06
C ARG A 200 19.25 4.65 -13.05
N ALA A 201 19.81 5.87 -13.12
CA ALA A 201 19.48 6.98 -12.22
C ALA A 201 17.97 7.29 -12.19
N ALA A 202 17.36 7.13 -11.01
CA ALA A 202 15.91 7.22 -10.82
C ALA A 202 15.35 8.62 -11.11
N ALA A 203 16.07 9.67 -10.72
CA ALA A 203 15.60 11.05 -10.84
C ALA A 203 15.84 11.67 -12.24
N LEU A 204 16.46 10.93 -13.17
CA LEU A 204 16.80 11.42 -14.52
C LEU A 204 16.07 10.67 -15.63
N ASN A 205 15.41 9.56 -15.33
CA ASN A 205 14.88 8.65 -16.34
C ASN A 205 13.42 8.28 -16.08
N VAL A 206 12.69 8.04 -17.17
CA VAL A 206 11.51 7.18 -17.16
C VAL A 206 12.00 5.73 -17.27
N VAL A 207 11.73 4.91 -16.27
CA VAL A 207 12.26 3.53 -16.15
C VAL A 207 11.14 2.51 -16.29
N PRO A 208 11.00 1.85 -17.47
CA PRO A 208 10.08 0.72 -17.61
C PRO A 208 10.56 -0.46 -16.76
N THR A 209 9.64 -1.09 -16.06
CA THR A 209 9.96 -2.28 -15.24
C THR A 209 8.73 -3.15 -15.05
N SER A 210 8.94 -4.40 -14.65
CA SER A 210 7.84 -5.32 -14.35
C SER A 210 7.07 -4.92 -13.09
N THR A 211 5.79 -5.28 -13.05
CA THR A 211 4.96 -5.26 -11.85
C THR A 211 4.04 -6.47 -11.83
N GLY A 212 3.85 -7.05 -10.65
CA GLY A 212 2.86 -8.11 -10.45
C GLY A 212 1.45 -7.60 -10.11
N ALA A 213 1.26 -6.27 -10.03
CA ALA A 213 0.05 -5.67 -9.48
C ALA A 213 -1.23 -6.04 -10.25
N ALA A 214 -1.18 -6.08 -11.60
CA ALA A 214 -2.33 -6.47 -12.41
C ALA A 214 -2.69 -7.95 -12.24
N LYS A 215 -1.69 -8.83 -12.19
CA LYS A 215 -1.90 -10.27 -11.96
C LYS A 215 -2.44 -10.56 -10.57
N ALA A 216 -2.04 -9.76 -9.57
CA ALA A 216 -2.49 -9.88 -8.20
C ALA A 216 -3.99 -9.56 -8.03
N ILE A 217 -4.63 -8.88 -9.00
CA ILE A 217 -6.08 -8.69 -9.00
C ILE A 217 -6.82 -10.03 -8.92
N GLY A 218 -6.35 -11.05 -9.61
CA GLY A 218 -6.94 -12.39 -9.56
C GLY A 218 -6.87 -13.09 -8.18
N LEU A 219 -6.12 -12.55 -7.21
CA LEU A 219 -6.11 -13.04 -5.83
C LEU A 219 -7.26 -12.45 -5.00
N VAL A 220 -7.67 -11.23 -5.31
CA VAL A 220 -8.72 -10.49 -4.57
C VAL A 220 -10.04 -10.41 -5.31
N MET A 221 -10.02 -10.64 -6.63
CA MET A 221 -11.16 -10.74 -7.53
C MET A 221 -10.94 -11.95 -8.45
N PRO A 222 -11.30 -13.18 -8.01
CA PRO A 222 -11.03 -14.41 -8.76
C PRO A 222 -11.64 -14.43 -10.17
N GLU A 223 -12.75 -13.74 -10.39
CA GLU A 223 -13.43 -13.58 -11.68
C GLU A 223 -12.57 -12.84 -12.73
N LEU A 224 -11.62 -12.02 -12.30
CA LEU A 224 -10.67 -11.33 -13.17
C LEU A 224 -9.33 -12.06 -13.32
N LYS A 225 -9.20 -13.28 -12.79
CA LYS A 225 -7.95 -14.04 -12.88
C LYS A 225 -7.57 -14.29 -14.35
N GLY A 226 -6.37 -13.83 -14.73
CA GLY A 226 -5.84 -13.99 -16.08
C GLY A 226 -6.39 -13.00 -17.10
N ARG A 227 -7.30 -12.10 -16.72
CA ARG A 227 -7.87 -11.08 -17.62
C ARG A 227 -7.07 -9.78 -17.66
N LEU A 228 -6.28 -9.50 -16.63
CA LEU A 228 -5.47 -8.29 -16.54
C LEU A 228 -3.97 -8.61 -16.46
N ASP A 229 -3.17 -7.86 -17.21
CA ASP A 229 -1.69 -7.84 -17.14
C ASP A 229 -1.18 -6.41 -17.32
N GLY A 230 0.12 -6.18 -17.17
CA GLY A 230 0.68 -4.86 -17.33
C GLY A 230 2.12 -4.73 -16.85
N PHE A 231 2.60 -3.50 -16.84
CA PHE A 231 3.95 -3.13 -16.40
C PHE A 231 3.96 -1.77 -15.73
N ALA A 232 5.11 -1.37 -15.19
CA ALA A 232 5.31 -0.07 -14.57
C ALA A 232 6.23 0.82 -15.41
N MET A 233 5.94 2.12 -15.42
CA MET A 233 6.83 3.19 -15.86
C MET A 233 7.19 4.02 -14.64
N ARG A 234 8.41 3.85 -14.10
CA ARG A 234 8.88 4.69 -12.99
C ARG A 234 9.25 6.06 -13.54
N VAL A 235 8.79 7.11 -12.87
CA VAL A 235 9.00 8.51 -13.26
C VAL A 235 9.72 9.28 -12.17
N PRO A 236 10.42 10.39 -12.50
CA PRO A 236 11.30 11.10 -11.55
C PRO A 236 10.52 12.03 -10.60
N ILE A 237 9.55 11.49 -9.88
CA ILE A 237 8.80 12.15 -8.81
C ILE A 237 8.84 11.30 -7.53
N PRO A 238 8.83 11.92 -6.33
CA PRO A 238 9.02 11.19 -5.07
C PRO A 238 7.79 10.43 -4.59
N THR A 239 6.59 10.90 -4.92
CA THR A 239 5.29 10.26 -4.65
C THR A 239 4.23 10.78 -5.61
N GLY A 240 3.04 10.18 -5.59
CA GLY A 240 1.95 10.52 -6.51
C GLY A 240 2.03 9.71 -7.80
N SER A 241 1.42 8.54 -7.80
CA SER A 241 1.41 7.58 -8.91
C SER A 241 0.04 7.56 -9.59
N ALA A 242 -0.01 7.05 -10.82
CA ALA A 242 -1.25 6.83 -11.56
C ALA A 242 -1.31 5.43 -12.16
N THR A 243 -2.47 4.81 -12.13
CA THR A 243 -2.77 3.57 -12.84
C THR A 243 -3.61 3.90 -14.09
N ASP A 244 -3.03 3.66 -15.25
CA ASP A 244 -3.70 3.75 -16.55
C ASP A 244 -4.17 2.36 -16.94
N LEU A 245 -5.49 2.14 -16.96
CA LEU A 245 -6.12 0.88 -17.36
C LEU A 245 -6.85 1.05 -18.68
N THR A 246 -6.47 0.26 -19.68
CA THR A 246 -7.24 0.10 -20.92
C THR A 246 -7.81 -1.32 -20.97
N PHE A 247 -9.12 -1.45 -21.14
CA PHE A 247 -9.79 -2.76 -21.12
C PHE A 247 -10.92 -2.83 -22.17
N THR A 248 -11.26 -4.06 -22.53
CA THR A 248 -12.47 -4.37 -23.31
C THR A 248 -13.60 -4.64 -22.33
N ALA A 249 -14.66 -3.86 -22.41
CA ALA A 249 -15.90 -4.08 -21.66
C ALA A 249 -16.71 -5.25 -22.25
N SER A 250 -17.62 -5.83 -21.49
CA SER A 250 -18.47 -6.93 -21.96
C SER A 250 -19.56 -6.46 -22.95
N ARG A 251 -19.70 -5.18 -23.15
CA ARG A 251 -20.63 -4.52 -24.10
C ARG A 251 -20.15 -3.12 -24.43
N GLU A 252 -20.73 -2.55 -25.51
CA GLU A 252 -20.56 -1.12 -25.79
C GLU A 252 -21.05 -0.26 -24.60
N THR A 253 -20.35 0.83 -24.35
CA THR A 253 -20.62 1.75 -23.26
C THR A 253 -20.24 3.19 -23.64
N SER A 254 -20.37 4.12 -22.70
CA SER A 254 -19.98 5.51 -22.87
C SER A 254 -19.14 6.01 -21.69
N ALA A 255 -18.39 7.10 -21.89
CA ALA A 255 -17.64 7.73 -20.82
C ALA A 255 -18.56 8.17 -19.66
N ASP A 256 -19.73 8.73 -20.00
CA ASP A 256 -20.71 9.16 -18.99
C ASP A 256 -21.22 8.00 -18.14
N GLU A 257 -21.52 6.86 -18.77
CA GLU A 257 -21.96 5.66 -18.05
C GLU A 257 -20.86 5.11 -17.12
N VAL A 258 -19.63 5.01 -17.61
CA VAL A 258 -18.47 4.57 -16.83
C VAL A 258 -18.25 5.51 -15.64
N ASN A 259 -18.24 6.82 -15.88
CA ASN A 259 -18.04 7.83 -14.84
C ASN A 259 -19.16 7.80 -13.79
N ALA A 260 -20.41 7.69 -14.22
CA ALA A 260 -21.56 7.61 -13.30
C ALA A 260 -21.49 6.35 -12.40
N ALA A 261 -21.10 5.21 -12.98
CA ALA A 261 -20.95 3.96 -12.22
C ALA A 261 -19.84 4.05 -11.17
N VAL A 262 -18.68 4.58 -11.56
CA VAL A 262 -17.55 4.75 -10.61
C VAL A 262 -17.89 5.77 -9.53
N LYS A 263 -18.56 6.88 -9.88
CA LYS A 263 -19.03 7.86 -8.91
C LYS A 263 -19.99 7.24 -7.89
N ALA A 264 -20.97 6.49 -8.35
CA ALA A 264 -21.91 5.78 -7.47
C ALA A 264 -21.19 4.79 -6.53
N ALA A 265 -20.20 4.05 -7.04
CA ALA A 265 -19.40 3.13 -6.22
C ALA A 265 -18.57 3.88 -5.16
N SER A 266 -17.98 5.03 -5.50
CA SER A 266 -17.17 5.85 -4.59
C SER A 266 -18.01 6.51 -3.47
N GLU A 267 -19.27 6.83 -3.74
CA GLU A 267 -20.22 7.36 -2.76
C GLU A 267 -20.90 6.25 -1.95
N GLY A 268 -20.87 5.02 -2.46
CA GLY A 268 -21.52 3.82 -1.90
C GLY A 268 -20.55 2.82 -1.27
N ALA A 269 -20.49 1.62 -1.84
CA ALA A 269 -19.79 0.47 -1.27
C ALA A 269 -18.26 0.65 -1.14
N LEU A 270 -17.65 1.51 -1.96
CA LEU A 270 -16.22 1.78 -1.96
C LEU A 270 -15.85 3.12 -1.31
N ARG A 271 -16.78 3.72 -0.58
CA ARG A 271 -16.56 4.99 0.11
C ARG A 271 -15.37 4.87 1.09
N GLY A 272 -14.42 5.81 0.98
CA GLY A 272 -13.21 5.83 1.80
C GLY A 272 -12.02 5.06 1.19
N TYR A 273 -12.27 4.25 0.16
CA TYR A 273 -11.24 3.52 -0.58
C TYR A 273 -11.10 4.03 -2.01
N LEU A 274 -12.21 4.28 -2.68
CA LEU A 274 -12.28 4.88 -4.00
C LEU A 274 -12.84 6.30 -3.87
N SER A 275 -12.12 7.28 -4.40
CA SER A 275 -12.57 8.66 -4.57
C SER A 275 -12.80 8.96 -6.06
N TYR A 276 -13.55 10.01 -6.35
CA TYR A 276 -13.90 10.44 -7.70
C TYR A 276 -13.62 11.94 -7.84
N THR A 277 -13.00 12.35 -8.94
CA THR A 277 -12.76 13.76 -9.25
C THR A 277 -13.10 14.10 -10.70
N GLU A 278 -13.55 15.32 -10.90
CA GLU A 278 -13.71 15.98 -12.21
C GLU A 278 -12.70 17.12 -12.37
N ASP A 279 -11.93 17.41 -11.32
CA ASP A 279 -10.91 18.46 -11.33
C ASP A 279 -9.69 18.03 -12.15
N PRO A 280 -9.03 18.97 -12.87
CA PRO A 280 -7.84 18.69 -13.67
C PRO A 280 -6.58 18.58 -12.79
N ILE A 281 -6.51 17.53 -11.98
CA ILE A 281 -5.43 17.29 -11.02
C ILE A 281 -4.17 16.71 -11.65
N VAL A 282 -3.06 16.89 -10.93
CA VAL A 282 -1.75 16.29 -11.25
C VAL A 282 -1.19 15.58 -10.02
N SER A 283 -0.07 14.88 -10.17
CA SER A 283 0.52 14.06 -9.11
C SER A 283 0.82 14.78 -7.79
N ALA A 284 1.07 16.09 -7.83
CA ALA A 284 1.31 16.88 -6.61
C ALA A 284 0.03 17.09 -5.77
N ASP A 285 -1.15 17.07 -6.41
CA ASP A 285 -2.43 17.37 -5.77
C ASP A 285 -2.93 16.21 -4.91
N ILE A 286 -2.43 14.99 -5.18
CA ILE A 286 -2.84 13.78 -4.46
C ILE A 286 -1.90 13.41 -3.31
N VAL A 287 -0.86 14.20 -3.09
CA VAL A 287 0.08 13.97 -1.97
C VAL A 287 -0.68 14.09 -0.65
N THR A 288 -0.56 13.06 0.21
CA THR A 288 -1.30 12.89 1.46
C THR A 288 -2.79 12.61 1.33
N ASP A 289 -3.29 12.27 0.15
CA ASP A 289 -4.65 11.75 0.03
C ASP A 289 -4.71 10.30 0.58
N PRO A 290 -5.63 9.99 1.51
CA PRO A 290 -5.72 8.67 2.11
C PRO A 290 -6.45 7.63 1.24
N ALA A 291 -7.06 8.02 0.11
CA ALA A 291 -7.77 7.09 -0.75
C ALA A 291 -6.81 6.06 -1.37
N SER A 292 -7.30 4.85 -1.60
CA SER A 292 -6.57 3.83 -2.38
C SER A 292 -6.47 4.20 -3.85
N CYS A 293 -7.53 4.82 -4.37
CA CYS A 293 -7.66 5.24 -5.77
C CYS A 293 -8.51 6.51 -5.85
N ILE A 294 -8.04 7.49 -6.59
CA ILE A 294 -8.80 8.70 -6.96
C ILE A 294 -9.05 8.58 -8.46
N PHE A 295 -10.28 8.23 -8.83
CA PHE A 295 -10.68 8.08 -10.24
C PHE A 295 -10.79 9.45 -10.90
N ASP A 296 -10.10 9.63 -12.02
CA ASP A 296 -10.10 10.86 -12.81
C ASP A 296 -11.10 10.76 -13.97
N ALA A 297 -12.28 11.32 -13.78
CA ALA A 297 -13.36 11.27 -14.76
C ALA A 297 -13.03 12.03 -16.06
N GLY A 298 -12.21 13.08 -15.97
CA GLY A 298 -11.80 13.88 -17.13
C GLY A 298 -10.92 13.10 -18.12
N LEU A 299 -10.27 12.03 -17.66
CA LEU A 299 -9.39 11.19 -18.48
C LEU A 299 -10.08 9.94 -19.04
N THR A 300 -11.36 9.70 -18.73
CA THR A 300 -12.11 8.56 -19.30
C THR A 300 -12.28 8.71 -20.80
N LYS A 301 -11.89 7.66 -21.55
CA LYS A 301 -12.08 7.56 -23.01
C LYS A 301 -12.75 6.24 -23.33
N VAL A 302 -13.68 6.28 -24.30
CA VAL A 302 -14.42 5.11 -24.78
C VAL A 302 -14.49 5.10 -26.28
N ILE A 303 -14.24 3.95 -26.91
CA ILE A 303 -14.43 3.68 -28.33
C ILE A 303 -15.11 2.32 -28.44
N GLY A 304 -16.43 2.32 -28.68
CA GLY A 304 -17.24 1.10 -28.69
C GLY A 304 -17.24 0.43 -27.33
N ASP A 305 -16.63 -0.74 -27.23
CA ASP A 305 -16.41 -1.51 -26.00
C ASP A 305 -15.02 -1.30 -25.38
N GLN A 306 -14.14 -0.56 -26.05
CA GLN A 306 -12.81 -0.27 -25.51
C GLN A 306 -12.85 0.95 -24.59
N VAL A 307 -12.49 0.74 -23.34
CA VAL A 307 -12.51 1.74 -22.28
C VAL A 307 -11.08 2.00 -21.76
N LYS A 308 -10.75 3.29 -21.61
CA LYS A 308 -9.51 3.74 -20.98
C LYS A 308 -9.83 4.65 -19.80
N VAL A 309 -9.26 4.36 -18.63
CA VAL A 309 -9.46 5.11 -17.39
C VAL A 309 -8.15 5.31 -16.64
N VAL A 310 -8.11 6.33 -15.80
CA VAL A 310 -6.96 6.64 -14.94
C VAL A 310 -7.41 6.76 -13.49
N GLY A 311 -6.65 6.12 -12.60
CA GLY A 311 -6.78 6.27 -11.15
C GLY A 311 -5.47 6.77 -10.54
N TRP A 312 -5.52 7.87 -9.78
CA TRP A 312 -4.39 8.41 -9.03
C TRP A 312 -4.29 7.78 -7.65
N TYR A 313 -3.09 7.71 -7.09
CA TYR A 313 -2.89 7.23 -5.71
C TYR A 313 -1.57 7.75 -5.12
N ASP A 314 -1.62 8.19 -3.86
CA ASP A 314 -0.40 8.37 -3.11
C ASP A 314 0.12 6.99 -2.71
N ASN A 315 1.17 6.53 -3.40
CA ASN A 315 1.71 5.19 -3.25
C ASN A 315 2.30 4.89 -1.87
N GLU A 316 2.57 5.92 -1.05
CA GLU A 316 3.02 5.77 0.33
C GLU A 316 1.90 6.04 1.32
N TRP A 317 1.24 7.21 1.24
CA TRP A 317 0.23 7.63 2.21
C TRP A 317 -1.08 6.85 2.09
N GLY A 318 -1.63 6.73 0.88
CA GLY A 318 -2.85 5.94 0.65
C GLY A 318 -2.66 4.49 1.08
N TYR A 319 -1.52 3.89 0.72
CA TYR A 319 -1.18 2.53 1.13
C TYR A 319 -1.04 2.38 2.66
N SER A 320 -0.40 3.34 3.32
CA SER A 320 -0.24 3.32 4.78
C SER A 320 -1.56 3.47 5.52
N ASN A 321 -2.51 4.23 4.97
CA ASN A 321 -3.88 4.29 5.51
C ASN A 321 -4.61 2.94 5.35
N ARG A 322 -4.39 2.22 4.25
CA ARG A 322 -4.92 0.84 4.10
C ARG A 322 -4.33 -0.13 5.11
N LEU A 323 -3.05 0.03 5.48
CA LEU A 323 -2.49 -0.74 6.59
C LEU A 323 -3.18 -0.42 7.93
N VAL A 324 -3.53 0.85 8.19
CA VAL A 324 -4.30 1.22 9.39
C VAL A 324 -5.66 0.53 9.41
N ASP A 325 -6.36 0.51 8.26
CA ASP A 325 -7.67 -0.13 8.17
C ASP A 325 -7.56 -1.66 8.30
N LEU A 326 -6.55 -2.27 7.67
CA LEU A 326 -6.33 -3.71 7.80
C LEU A 326 -5.96 -4.11 9.24
N VAL A 327 -5.14 -3.30 9.94
CA VAL A 327 -4.85 -3.52 11.37
C VAL A 327 -6.12 -3.48 12.20
N LYS A 328 -7.02 -2.53 11.95
CA LYS A 328 -8.34 -2.48 12.64
C LYS A 328 -9.17 -3.73 12.39
N LEU A 329 -9.17 -4.24 11.15
CA LEU A 329 -9.92 -5.43 10.78
C LEU A 329 -9.39 -6.68 11.47
N VAL A 330 -8.07 -6.89 11.48
CA VAL A 330 -7.48 -8.14 11.96
C VAL A 330 -7.16 -8.14 13.44
N GLY A 331 -7.07 -6.98 14.06
CA GLY A 331 -6.79 -6.80 15.49
C GLY A 331 -8.05 -6.65 16.36
N ALA A 332 -9.24 -6.66 15.74
CA ALA A 332 -10.52 -6.50 16.44
C ALA A 332 -10.91 -7.74 17.26
#